data_996d0b84a1c3ef95b5f23027bcd6b4a9
#
_entry.id   996d0b84a1c3ef95b5f23027bcd6b4a9
#
_cell.length_a   1.000
_cell.length_b   1.000
_cell.length_c   1.000
_cell.angle_alpha   90.00
_cell.angle_beta   90.00
_cell.angle_gamma   90.00
#
_symmetry.space_group_name_H-M   'P 1'
#
loop_
_entity.id
_entity.type
_entity.pdbx_description
1 polymer ?
#
loop_
_entity_poly.entity_id
_entity_poly.type
_entity_poly.pdbx_seq_one_letter_code
_entity_poly.pdbx_strand_id
1 'polypeptide(L)'
;MATIVVETGAGLTNSNSYVSESELATYAADRGVTLSGTAAVLLIQAMDYLESKNFNGTKSHITQATQWPRYGVELDGYFVLSDAIPKLLKESQMELAIAIDGGVNPLANQGRETIKEKVGDLEVEYSTSARPDTYLTAAETKVTKLVRNIMVVKRA
;
A
#
# COMPACT_ATOMS: atom_id res chain seq x y z
N MET A 1 2.85 -17.02 -16.43
CA MET A 1 1.57 -16.45 -16.04
C MET A 1 1.65 -16.18 -14.54
N ALA A 2 1.33 -14.98 -14.08
CA ALA A 2 1.32 -14.68 -12.65
C ALA A 2 0.19 -15.46 -11.96
N THR A 3 0.47 -16.06 -10.80
CA THR A 3 -0.50 -16.84 -10.03
C THR A 3 -0.69 -16.19 -8.67
N ILE A 4 -1.94 -15.96 -8.28
CA ILE A 4 -2.29 -15.39 -6.98
C ILE A 4 -2.56 -16.49 -5.97
N VAL A 5 -1.89 -16.40 -4.83
CA VAL A 5 -2.14 -17.20 -3.62
C VAL A 5 -2.58 -16.23 -2.52
N VAL A 6 -3.86 -16.28 -2.18
CA VAL A 6 -4.46 -15.34 -1.23
C VAL A 6 -4.17 -15.75 0.21
N GLU A 7 -3.68 -14.79 1.01
CA GLU A 7 -3.57 -14.96 2.46
C GLU A 7 -4.95 -14.79 3.11
N THR A 8 -5.42 -15.82 3.75
CA THR A 8 -6.75 -15.85 4.39
C THR A 8 -6.73 -15.56 5.89
N GLY A 9 -5.54 -15.41 6.47
CA GLY A 9 -5.31 -15.32 7.90
C GLY A 9 -4.63 -16.57 8.50
N ALA A 10 -4.39 -17.58 7.65
CA ALA A 10 -3.75 -18.82 8.08
C ALA A 10 -2.22 -18.74 8.23
N GLY A 11 -1.62 -17.63 7.79
CA GLY A 11 -0.15 -17.46 7.81
C GLY A 11 0.56 -18.34 6.80
N LEU A 12 0.06 -18.36 5.56
CA LEU A 12 0.59 -19.18 4.49
C LEU A 12 2.05 -18.83 4.16
N THR A 13 2.84 -19.84 3.82
CA THR A 13 4.27 -19.69 3.49
C THR A 13 4.52 -19.23 2.05
N ASN A 14 3.48 -19.20 1.22
CA ASN A 14 3.56 -18.89 -0.20
C ASN A 14 2.50 -17.89 -0.68
N SER A 15 1.80 -17.22 0.24
CA SER A 15 0.84 -16.17 -0.11
C SER A 15 1.56 -14.95 -0.73
N ASN A 16 0.93 -14.33 -1.71
CA ASN A 16 1.44 -13.16 -2.42
C ASN A 16 0.37 -12.10 -2.66
N SER A 17 -0.80 -12.24 -2.05
CA SER A 17 -1.89 -11.27 -2.11
C SER A 17 -2.82 -11.42 -0.91
N TYR A 18 -3.52 -10.35 -0.54
CA TYR A 18 -4.60 -10.38 0.46
C TYR A 18 -5.98 -10.47 -0.19
N VAL A 19 -6.06 -10.33 -1.51
CA VAL A 19 -7.31 -10.41 -2.28
C VAL A 19 -7.14 -11.25 -3.54
N SER A 20 -8.23 -11.81 -4.03
CA SER A 20 -8.26 -12.52 -5.30
C SER A 20 -8.44 -11.57 -6.48
N GLU A 21 -8.15 -12.08 -7.68
CA GLU A 21 -8.38 -11.33 -8.93
C GLU A 21 -9.86 -10.97 -9.12
N SER A 22 -10.78 -11.86 -8.70
CA SER A 22 -12.22 -11.61 -8.76
C SER A 22 -12.67 -10.52 -7.78
N GLU A 23 -12.08 -10.46 -6.58
CA GLU A 23 -12.35 -9.38 -5.63
C GLU A 23 -11.89 -8.04 -6.18
N LEU A 24 -10.71 -7.97 -6.81
CA LEU A 24 -10.23 -6.76 -7.47
C LEU A 24 -11.15 -6.33 -8.62
N ALA A 25 -11.56 -7.26 -9.48
CA ALA A 25 -12.44 -6.97 -10.61
C ALA A 25 -13.80 -6.42 -10.13
N THR A 26 -14.38 -7.02 -9.11
CA THR A 26 -15.62 -6.54 -8.50
C THR A 26 -15.44 -5.16 -7.87
N TYR A 27 -14.37 -4.97 -7.11
CA TYR A 27 -14.07 -3.71 -6.45
C TYR A 27 -13.90 -2.55 -7.45
N ALA A 28 -13.23 -2.80 -8.57
CA ALA A 28 -13.04 -1.83 -9.66
C ALA A 28 -14.37 -1.52 -10.36
N ALA A 29 -15.16 -2.54 -10.69
CA ALA A 29 -16.46 -2.37 -11.34
C ALA A 29 -17.43 -1.56 -10.48
N ASP A 30 -17.48 -1.79 -9.17
CA ASP A 30 -18.31 -1.03 -8.23
C ASP A 30 -17.95 0.47 -8.18
N ARG A 31 -16.76 0.83 -8.64
CA ARG A 31 -16.26 2.21 -8.74
C ARG A 31 -16.24 2.76 -10.17
N GLY A 32 -16.81 2.02 -11.11
CA GLY A 32 -16.85 2.41 -12.53
C GLY A 32 -15.48 2.39 -13.21
N VAL A 33 -14.52 1.65 -12.65
CA VAL A 33 -13.17 1.52 -13.21
C VAL A 33 -13.07 0.23 -14.01
N THR A 34 -12.57 0.33 -15.24
CA THR A 34 -12.22 -0.82 -16.08
C THR A 34 -10.72 -1.02 -16.05
N LEU A 35 -10.26 -2.17 -15.60
CA LEU A 35 -8.84 -2.51 -15.57
C LEU A 35 -8.33 -2.82 -16.97
N SER A 36 -7.15 -2.28 -17.32
CA SER A 36 -6.47 -2.52 -18.59
C SER A 36 -5.41 -3.62 -18.48
N GLY A 37 -4.76 -3.70 -17.33
CA GLY A 37 -3.72 -4.68 -17.05
C GLY A 37 -4.24 -6.01 -16.54
N THR A 38 -3.33 -6.97 -16.41
CA THR A 38 -3.63 -8.28 -15.82
C THR A 38 -3.79 -8.15 -14.31
N ALA A 39 -4.95 -8.48 -13.78
CA ALA A 39 -5.29 -8.34 -12.36
C ALA A 39 -4.26 -8.98 -11.41
N ALA A 40 -3.74 -10.18 -11.75
CA ALA A 40 -2.70 -10.84 -10.96
C ALA A 40 -1.42 -10.01 -10.87
N VAL A 41 -0.97 -9.42 -11.97
CA VAL A 41 0.25 -8.59 -12.00
C VAL A 41 0.05 -7.32 -11.17
N LEU A 42 -1.08 -6.66 -11.33
CA LEU A 42 -1.42 -5.44 -10.56
C LEU A 42 -1.46 -5.72 -9.06
N LEU A 43 -2.04 -6.86 -8.65
CA LEU A 43 -2.10 -7.26 -7.24
C LEU A 43 -0.71 -7.55 -6.65
N ILE A 44 0.18 -8.21 -7.41
CA ILE A 44 1.55 -8.47 -6.96
C ILE A 44 2.32 -7.17 -6.80
N GLN A 45 2.24 -6.25 -7.76
CA GLN A 45 2.90 -4.94 -7.66
C GLN A 45 2.37 -4.11 -6.49
N ALA A 46 1.06 -4.18 -6.22
CA ALA A 46 0.47 -3.55 -5.03
C ALA A 46 0.98 -4.19 -3.72
N MET A 47 1.19 -5.51 -3.71
CA MET A 47 1.78 -6.21 -2.56
C MET A 47 3.21 -5.79 -2.29
N ASP A 48 4.05 -5.63 -3.31
CA ASP A 48 5.44 -5.17 -3.15
C ASP A 48 5.50 -3.84 -2.39
N TYR A 49 4.56 -2.94 -2.67
CA TYR A 49 4.44 -1.69 -1.94
C TYR A 49 3.97 -1.88 -0.49
N LEU A 50 2.93 -2.68 -0.27
CA LEU A 50 2.41 -2.94 1.08
C LEU A 50 3.44 -3.65 1.96
N GLU A 51 4.18 -4.62 1.42
CA GLU A 51 5.24 -5.33 2.14
C GLU A 51 6.40 -4.44 2.56
N SER A 52 6.60 -3.29 1.90
CA SER A 52 7.59 -2.27 2.30
C SER A 52 7.19 -1.47 3.55
N LYS A 53 5.94 -1.55 4.00
CA LYS A 53 5.42 -0.78 5.14
C LYS A 53 5.75 -1.46 6.48
N ASN A 54 5.95 -0.64 7.50
CA ASN A 54 6.16 -1.09 8.88
C ASN A 54 4.81 -1.13 9.62
N PHE A 55 4.19 -2.29 9.65
CA PHE A 55 2.90 -2.47 10.32
C PHE A 55 3.03 -2.56 11.85
N ASN A 56 1.96 -2.17 12.55
CA ASN A 56 1.81 -2.38 13.98
C ASN A 56 1.75 -3.86 14.35
N GLY A 57 2.00 -4.17 15.61
CA GLY A 57 1.95 -5.53 16.12
C GLY A 57 3.09 -6.42 15.62
N THR A 58 2.90 -7.73 15.72
CA THR A 58 3.90 -8.75 15.37
C THR A 58 3.26 -9.78 14.43
N LYS A 59 4.03 -10.35 13.50
CA LYS A 59 3.56 -11.45 12.63
C LYS A 59 3.02 -12.60 13.47
N SER A 60 1.90 -13.19 13.07
CA SER A 60 1.28 -14.30 13.78
C SER A 60 2.07 -15.61 13.64
N HIS A 61 2.75 -15.79 12.50
CA HIS A 61 3.58 -16.96 12.24
C HIS A 61 4.95 -16.56 11.70
N ILE A 62 6.00 -17.20 12.17
CA ILE A 62 7.38 -16.90 11.75
C ILE A 62 7.61 -17.24 10.27
N THR A 63 6.89 -18.21 9.74
CA THR A 63 7.04 -18.71 8.37
C THR A 63 6.08 -18.10 7.36
N GLN A 64 5.16 -17.20 7.80
CA GLN A 64 4.23 -16.56 6.88
C GLN A 64 4.96 -15.69 5.84
N ALA A 65 4.53 -15.77 4.59
CA ALA A 65 5.15 -15.06 3.49
C ALA A 65 4.91 -13.54 3.57
N THR A 66 3.68 -13.14 3.92
CA THR A 66 3.23 -11.75 3.92
C THR A 66 3.33 -11.09 5.29
N GLN A 67 3.19 -9.76 5.35
CA GLN A 67 3.23 -9.00 6.62
C GLN A 67 2.04 -9.31 7.54
N TRP A 68 0.90 -9.68 6.99
CA TRP A 68 -0.30 -10.10 7.72
C TRP A 68 -0.57 -11.60 7.51
N PRO A 69 -1.21 -12.30 8.47
CA PRO A 69 -1.87 -11.80 9.70
C PRO A 69 -0.89 -11.37 10.81
N ARG A 70 -1.39 -10.56 11.76
CA ARG A 70 -0.60 -10.01 12.88
C ARG A 70 -1.41 -10.04 14.18
N TYR A 71 -0.72 -10.16 15.30
CA TYR A 71 -1.33 -10.00 16.63
C TYR A 71 -0.85 -8.73 17.31
N GLY A 72 -1.62 -8.26 18.31
CA GLY A 72 -1.32 -7.03 19.05
C GLY A 72 -1.55 -5.76 18.26
N VAL A 73 -2.40 -5.82 17.23
CA VAL A 73 -2.84 -4.66 16.46
C VAL A 73 -4.18 -4.20 16.98
N GLU A 74 -4.29 -2.91 17.27
CA GLU A 74 -5.52 -2.24 17.66
C GLU A 74 -5.97 -1.32 16.52
N LEU A 75 -7.26 -1.36 16.21
CA LEU A 75 -7.90 -0.51 15.20
C LEU A 75 -9.21 0.03 15.77
N ASP A 76 -9.32 1.35 15.85
CA ASP A 76 -10.50 2.06 16.37
C ASP A 76 -10.92 1.58 17.79
N GLY A 77 -9.94 1.22 18.66
CA GLY A 77 -10.16 0.76 20.03
C GLY A 77 -10.46 -0.73 20.20
N TYR A 78 -10.39 -1.51 19.09
CA TYR A 78 -10.60 -2.96 19.10
C TYR A 78 -9.37 -3.71 18.63
N PHE A 79 -9.07 -4.82 19.29
CA PHE A 79 -7.99 -5.70 18.81
C PHE A 79 -8.41 -6.44 17.54
N VAL A 80 -7.55 -6.37 16.53
CA VAL A 80 -7.68 -7.20 15.32
C VAL A 80 -7.32 -8.64 15.68
N LEU A 81 -8.15 -9.60 15.26
CA LEU A 81 -7.88 -11.03 15.48
C LEU A 81 -6.58 -11.44 14.78
N SER A 82 -5.80 -12.30 15.43
CA SER A 82 -4.48 -12.74 14.97
C SER A 82 -4.50 -13.64 13.73
N ASP A 83 -5.66 -14.05 13.30
CA ASP A 83 -5.95 -14.85 12.10
C ASP A 83 -6.81 -14.07 11.07
N ALA A 84 -6.93 -12.76 11.22
CA ALA A 84 -7.73 -11.93 10.34
C ALA A 84 -6.87 -11.02 9.45
N ILE A 85 -7.31 -10.82 8.23
CA ILE A 85 -6.80 -9.79 7.33
C ILE A 85 -7.78 -8.60 7.36
N PRO A 86 -7.36 -7.43 7.86
CA PRO A 86 -8.25 -6.28 7.98
C PRO A 86 -8.83 -5.85 6.63
N LYS A 87 -10.11 -5.49 6.62
CA LYS A 87 -10.77 -4.98 5.41
C LYS A 87 -10.03 -3.78 4.82
N LEU A 88 -9.54 -2.87 5.66
CA LEU A 88 -8.76 -1.70 5.22
C LEU A 88 -7.51 -2.08 4.44
N LEU A 89 -6.83 -3.17 4.82
CA LEU A 89 -5.65 -3.66 4.12
C LEU A 89 -6.00 -4.22 2.75
N LYS A 90 -7.07 -5.02 2.67
CA LYS A 90 -7.59 -5.55 1.40
C LYS A 90 -7.99 -4.42 0.44
N GLU A 91 -8.74 -3.45 0.94
CA GLU A 91 -9.14 -2.29 0.15
C GLU A 91 -7.94 -1.44 -0.28
N SER A 92 -6.94 -1.27 0.58
CA SER A 92 -5.71 -0.56 0.24
C SER A 92 -4.96 -1.25 -0.90
N GLN A 93 -4.87 -2.58 -0.90
CA GLN A 93 -4.26 -3.32 -2.00
C GLN A 93 -5.02 -3.13 -3.31
N MET A 94 -6.35 -3.15 -3.29
CA MET A 94 -7.17 -2.95 -4.49
C MET A 94 -7.06 -1.50 -5.04
N GLU A 95 -7.05 -0.50 -4.16
CA GLU A 95 -6.82 0.91 -4.56
C GLU A 95 -5.43 1.10 -5.19
N LEU A 96 -4.39 0.47 -4.60
CA LEU A 96 -3.04 0.49 -5.18
C LEU A 96 -3.01 -0.17 -6.55
N ALA A 97 -3.65 -1.33 -6.71
CA ALA A 97 -3.72 -2.02 -7.99
C ALA A 97 -4.40 -1.17 -9.08
N ILE A 98 -5.48 -0.47 -8.73
CA ILE A 98 -6.16 0.47 -9.63
C ILE A 98 -5.25 1.66 -9.99
N ALA A 99 -4.53 2.23 -9.00
CA ALA A 99 -3.61 3.32 -9.25
C ALA A 99 -2.44 2.91 -10.17
N ILE A 100 -1.92 1.69 -9.97
CA ILE A 100 -0.86 1.12 -10.80
C ILE A 100 -1.35 0.92 -12.24
N ASP A 101 -2.57 0.41 -12.42
CA ASP A 101 -3.20 0.28 -13.74
C ASP A 101 -3.35 1.64 -14.43
N GLY A 102 -3.58 2.70 -13.67
CA GLY A 102 -3.59 4.10 -14.13
C GLY A 102 -2.20 4.69 -14.41
N GLY A 103 -1.11 3.91 -14.29
CA GLY A 103 0.25 4.33 -14.61
C GLY A 103 1.05 4.86 -13.41
N VAL A 104 0.54 4.78 -12.19
CA VAL A 104 1.28 5.18 -10.99
C VAL A 104 2.28 4.07 -10.61
N ASN A 105 3.55 4.44 -10.37
CA ASN A 105 4.54 3.52 -9.80
C ASN A 105 4.76 3.88 -8.32
N PRO A 106 4.17 3.14 -7.37
CA PRO A 106 4.26 3.46 -5.95
C PRO A 106 5.65 3.23 -5.34
N LEU A 107 6.51 2.46 -6.02
CA LEU A 107 7.89 2.21 -5.61
C LEU A 107 8.91 3.06 -6.39
N ALA A 108 8.46 3.95 -7.28
CA ALA A 108 9.37 4.83 -7.99
C ALA A 108 10.16 5.69 -6.97
N ASN A 109 11.47 5.79 -7.19
CA ASN A 109 12.27 6.80 -6.51
C ASN A 109 11.72 8.16 -6.92
N GLN A 110 11.05 8.82 -5.99
CA GLN A 110 10.73 10.24 -6.16
C GLN A 110 12.06 10.98 -6.18
N GLY A 111 12.46 11.46 -7.36
CA GLY A 111 13.57 12.37 -7.48
C GLY A 111 13.32 13.52 -6.50
N ARG A 112 14.35 13.92 -5.73
CA ARG A 112 14.26 15.15 -4.93
C ARG A 112 13.82 16.25 -5.87
N GLU A 113 12.64 16.81 -5.64
CA GLU A 113 12.24 18.04 -6.34
C GLU A 113 13.31 19.08 -6.06
N THR A 114 13.87 19.66 -7.12
CA THR A 114 14.80 20.77 -7.00
C THR A 114 14.01 21.97 -6.49
N ILE A 115 14.13 22.25 -5.21
CA ILE A 115 13.38 23.33 -4.54
C ILE A 115 13.82 24.68 -5.07
N LYS A 116 15.04 24.77 -5.63
CA LYS A 116 15.62 26.01 -6.11
C LYS A 116 16.65 25.74 -7.19
N GLU A 117 16.44 26.30 -8.36
CA GLU A 117 17.40 26.25 -9.45
C GLU A 117 17.77 27.69 -9.86
N LYS A 118 19.06 27.99 -9.82
CA LYS A 118 19.58 29.29 -10.22
C LYS A 118 20.43 29.14 -11.48
N VAL A 119 19.96 29.72 -12.57
CA VAL A 119 20.66 29.77 -13.84
C VAL A 119 20.93 31.24 -14.18
N GLY A 120 22.15 31.74 -13.91
CA GLY A 120 22.49 33.15 -14.08
C GLY A 120 21.71 34.05 -13.12
N ASP A 121 21.06 35.07 -13.63
CA ASP A 121 20.25 36.01 -12.83
C ASP A 121 18.78 35.56 -12.69
N LEU A 122 18.40 34.41 -13.26
CA LEU A 122 17.06 33.84 -13.13
C LEU A 122 17.04 32.84 -11.98
N GLU A 123 16.22 33.12 -10.98
CA GLU A 123 15.96 32.25 -9.84
C GLU A 123 14.53 31.71 -9.97
N VAL A 124 14.39 30.38 -10.10
CA VAL A 124 13.10 29.68 -10.10
C VAL A 124 12.96 28.93 -8.82
N GLU A 125 11.99 29.34 -7.99
CA GLU A 125 11.63 28.66 -6.75
C GLU A 125 10.36 27.83 -7.01
N TYR A 126 10.48 26.51 -6.85
CA TYR A 126 9.34 25.63 -6.96
C TYR A 126 8.64 25.48 -5.60
N SER A 127 7.33 25.56 -5.60
CA SER A 127 6.53 25.42 -4.37
C SER A 127 6.69 24.03 -3.78
N THR A 128 7.06 23.96 -2.50
CA THR A 128 7.15 22.72 -1.71
C THR A 128 5.77 22.09 -1.43
N SER A 129 4.68 22.71 -1.86
CA SER A 129 3.32 22.25 -1.63
C SER A 129 2.73 21.41 -2.77
N ALA A 130 3.44 21.24 -3.89
CA ALA A 130 3.06 20.28 -4.92
C ALA A 130 3.38 18.87 -4.46
N ARG A 131 2.45 18.22 -3.76
CA ARG A 131 2.50 16.77 -3.56
C ARG A 131 2.11 16.11 -4.88
N PRO A 132 3.00 15.35 -5.55
CA PRO A 132 2.64 14.59 -6.74
C PRO A 132 1.70 13.40 -6.46
N ASP A 133 1.27 13.21 -5.20
CA ASP A 133 0.71 11.96 -4.68
C ASP A 133 -0.81 11.89 -4.63
N THR A 134 -1.53 12.59 -5.50
CA THR A 134 -3.00 12.56 -5.49
C THR A 134 -3.57 11.16 -5.72
N TYR A 135 -2.83 10.28 -6.39
CA TYR A 135 -3.32 8.95 -6.77
C TYR A 135 -3.19 7.88 -5.70
N LEU A 136 -2.27 8.02 -4.75
CA LEU A 136 -2.08 7.05 -3.67
C LEU A 136 -2.87 7.41 -2.40
N THR A 137 -3.49 8.57 -2.34
CA THR A 137 -4.13 9.09 -1.12
C THR A 137 -5.19 8.15 -0.56
N ALA A 138 -6.00 7.51 -1.42
CA ALA A 138 -7.04 6.58 -0.97
C ALA A 138 -6.43 5.33 -0.31
N ALA A 139 -5.41 4.73 -0.91
CA ALA A 139 -4.72 3.58 -0.37
C ALA A 139 -3.95 3.94 0.90
N GLU A 140 -3.20 5.05 0.90
CA GLU A 140 -2.42 5.52 2.05
C GLU A 140 -3.30 5.86 3.25
N THR A 141 -4.43 6.50 3.05
CA THR A 141 -5.38 6.81 4.13
C THR A 141 -5.85 5.56 4.85
N LYS A 142 -6.03 4.47 4.12
CA LYS A 142 -6.46 3.18 4.68
C LYS A 142 -5.31 2.46 5.39
N VAL A 143 -4.15 2.37 4.74
CA VAL A 143 -3.01 1.62 5.27
C VAL A 143 -2.35 2.32 6.46
N THR A 144 -2.34 3.65 6.49
CA THR A 144 -1.72 4.45 7.58
C THR A 144 -2.29 4.12 8.96
N LYS A 145 -3.57 3.74 9.04
CA LYS A 145 -4.19 3.29 10.30
C LYS A 145 -3.58 2.00 10.86
N LEU A 146 -2.95 1.20 10.01
CA LEU A 146 -2.36 -0.09 10.35
C LEU A 146 -0.83 -0.04 10.50
N VAL A 147 -0.21 1.05 10.05
CA VAL A 147 1.25 1.24 10.03
C VAL A 147 1.73 1.91 11.32
N ARG A 148 2.91 1.51 11.78
CA ARG A 148 3.56 2.11 12.95
C ARG A 148 3.95 3.56 12.64
N ASN A 149 3.37 4.50 13.35
CA ASN A 149 3.79 5.90 13.36
C ASN A 149 5.11 6.01 14.14
N ILE A 150 6.23 6.09 13.44
CA ILE A 150 7.52 6.42 14.07
C ILE A 150 7.53 7.95 14.25
N MET A 151 7.12 8.43 15.43
CA MET A 151 7.42 9.79 15.83
C MET A 151 8.94 9.94 15.95
N VAL A 152 9.57 10.57 14.98
CA VAL A 152 10.95 11.04 15.13
C VAL A 152 10.92 12.25 16.04
N VAL A 153 11.14 12.05 17.34
CA VAL A 153 11.39 13.13 18.28
C VAL A 153 12.76 13.68 17.97
N LYS A 154 12.84 14.79 17.22
CA LYS A 154 14.07 15.59 17.15
C LYS A 154 14.24 16.26 18.52
N ARG A 155 15.19 15.76 19.31
CA ARG A 155 15.69 16.54 20.44
C ARG A 155 16.32 17.82 19.90
N ALA A 156 15.80 18.95 20.37
CA ALA A 156 16.41 20.24 20.17
C ALA A 156 17.78 20.29 20.86
#